data_6b582f6bd7d07ebd9ee01f9239b4c9d2
#
_entry.id   6b582f6bd7d07ebd9ee01f9239b4c9d2
#
_cell.length_a   1.000
_cell.length_b   1.000
_cell.length_c   1.000
_cell.angle_alpha   90.00
_cell.angle_beta   90.00
_cell.angle_gamma   90.00
#
_symmetry.space_group_name_H-M   'P 1'
#
loop_
_entity.id
_entity.type
_entity.pdbx_description
1 polymer ?
#
loop_
_entity_poly.entity_id
_entity_poly.type
_entity_poly.pdbx_seq_one_letter_code
_entity_poly.pdbx_strand_id
1 'polypeptide(L)'
;EDALGPELSNRLVSSEEIVIEWLSVKLPQEIEIMRRAAKLTEQLELEAYAQVVPGKTTDADVARFLKARMAELGVVDGWAPDQNPNVNSGPDRGHSHSTDKVIMPGDVIQTDFGIGVHGVWVSDIQRFAYVLRPGESEAPSEMQERWEFAREASRAAKAAMRPGALGWDVDRAQREVLRRHGSIPIIWSTGHPVGYWAHDVGPRLGGATFGSSPFGDAARELRPGQTFAFDGFFGWSSEDGSTKTISVEEMVVITDDGAEWLIEPQEEWVLVSSEN
;
A
#
# COMPACT_ATOMS: atom_id res chain seq x y z
N GLU A 1 -10.12 37.38 4.31
CA GLU A 1 -11.23 38.06 3.57
C GLU A 1 -11.51 39.44 4.15
N ASP A 2 -11.67 39.58 5.46
CA ASP A 2 -12.01 40.85 6.12
C ASP A 2 -11.02 42.00 5.85
N ALA A 3 -9.72 41.66 5.69
CA ALA A 3 -8.67 42.64 5.38
C ALA A 3 -8.72 43.21 3.96
N LEU A 4 -9.43 42.56 3.02
CA LEU A 4 -9.47 42.93 1.62
C LEU A 4 -10.66 43.84 1.25
N GLY A 5 -11.65 43.91 2.11
CA GLY A 5 -12.90 44.57 1.84
C GLY A 5 -13.76 43.82 0.81
N PRO A 6 -15.07 44.19 0.70
CA PRO A 6 -16.04 43.37 -0.05
C PRO A 6 -15.75 43.30 -1.55
N GLU A 7 -15.18 44.33 -2.15
CA GLU A 7 -14.88 44.36 -3.60
C GLU A 7 -13.79 43.36 -3.98
N LEU A 8 -12.70 43.28 -3.21
CA LEU A 8 -11.63 42.35 -3.46
C LEU A 8 -11.95 40.92 -2.97
N SER A 9 -12.66 40.82 -1.85
CA SER A 9 -13.10 39.51 -1.33
C SER A 9 -13.99 38.78 -2.32
N ASN A 10 -14.87 39.46 -3.02
CA ASN A 10 -15.73 38.88 -4.07
C ASN A 10 -14.94 38.39 -5.32
N ARG A 11 -13.69 38.76 -5.45
CA ARG A 11 -12.79 38.32 -6.54
C ARG A 11 -11.88 37.17 -6.16
N LEU A 12 -11.88 36.75 -4.89
CA LEU A 12 -11.11 35.61 -4.45
C LEU A 12 -11.69 34.32 -5.04
N VAL A 13 -10.80 33.49 -5.58
CA VAL A 13 -11.09 32.14 -6.02
C VAL A 13 -10.10 31.18 -5.37
N SER A 14 -10.52 29.95 -5.14
CA SER A 14 -9.60 28.91 -4.63
C SER A 14 -8.52 28.62 -5.66
N SER A 15 -7.27 28.45 -5.20
CA SER A 15 -6.18 27.92 -6.01
C SER A 15 -6.05 26.39 -5.93
N GLU A 16 -6.96 25.74 -5.23
CA GLU A 16 -6.92 24.30 -4.91
C GLU A 16 -6.69 23.45 -6.15
N GLU A 17 -7.48 23.65 -7.21
CA GLU A 17 -7.35 22.88 -8.45
C GLU A 17 -5.98 23.05 -9.11
N ILE A 18 -5.42 24.27 -9.12
CA ILE A 18 -4.10 24.52 -9.67
C ILE A 18 -3.02 23.80 -8.86
N VAL A 19 -3.14 23.83 -7.53
CA VAL A 19 -2.18 23.20 -6.63
C VAL A 19 -2.25 21.66 -6.76
N ILE A 20 -3.45 21.09 -6.80
CA ILE A 20 -3.64 19.64 -6.99
C ILE A 20 -3.07 19.19 -8.33
N GLU A 21 -3.38 19.90 -9.42
CA GLU A 21 -2.85 19.59 -10.75
C GLU A 21 -1.31 19.65 -10.79
N TRP A 22 -0.75 20.67 -10.18
CA TRP A 22 0.71 20.83 -10.15
C TRP A 22 1.42 19.78 -9.33
N LEU A 23 0.92 19.45 -8.14
CA LEU A 23 1.57 18.50 -7.22
C LEU A 23 1.30 17.04 -7.58
N SER A 24 0.12 16.72 -8.14
CA SER A 24 -0.26 15.34 -8.42
C SER A 24 0.50 14.73 -9.60
N VAL A 25 0.91 15.52 -10.59
CA VAL A 25 1.62 15.06 -11.80
C VAL A 25 3.12 15.17 -11.58
N LYS A 26 3.83 14.05 -11.60
CA LYS A 26 5.27 13.98 -11.37
C LYS A 26 6.05 14.08 -12.69
N LEU A 27 7.21 14.69 -12.63
CA LEU A 27 8.15 14.71 -13.75
C LEU A 27 8.78 13.32 -13.95
N PRO A 28 9.24 12.97 -15.17
CA PRO A 28 9.91 11.68 -15.40
C PRO A 28 11.11 11.42 -14.46
N GLN A 29 11.85 12.48 -14.10
CA GLN A 29 12.97 12.38 -13.17
C GLN A 29 12.52 12.06 -11.74
N GLU A 30 11.38 12.60 -11.32
CA GLU A 30 10.79 12.33 -10.00
C GLU A 30 10.28 10.89 -9.93
N ILE A 31 9.61 10.41 -10.98
CA ILE A 31 9.15 9.03 -11.11
C ILE A 31 10.33 8.06 -11.00
N GLU A 32 11.46 8.37 -11.64
CA GLU A 32 12.67 7.54 -11.55
C GLU A 32 13.27 7.52 -10.13
N ILE A 33 13.21 8.63 -9.40
CA ILE A 33 13.61 8.67 -7.98
C ILE A 33 12.67 7.81 -7.14
N MET A 34 11.36 7.92 -7.35
CA MET A 34 10.36 7.12 -6.64
C MET A 34 10.49 5.61 -6.95
N ARG A 35 10.83 5.25 -8.20
CA ARG A 35 11.13 3.86 -8.57
C ARG A 35 12.30 3.29 -7.78
N ARG A 36 13.37 4.07 -7.60
CA ARG A 36 14.52 3.68 -6.78
C ARG A 36 14.16 3.59 -5.30
N ALA A 37 13.33 4.52 -4.80
CA ALA A 37 12.83 4.47 -3.43
C ALA A 37 12.03 3.20 -3.18
N ALA A 38 11.06 2.88 -4.03
CA ALA A 38 10.25 1.67 -3.93
C ALA A 38 11.10 0.39 -3.98
N LYS A 39 12.09 0.33 -4.89
CA LYS A 39 13.01 -0.81 -4.97
C LYS A 39 13.87 -0.97 -3.72
N LEU A 40 14.33 0.14 -3.13
CA LEU A 40 15.08 0.09 -1.87
C LEU A 40 14.18 -0.33 -0.71
N THR A 41 12.94 0.14 -0.65
CA THR A 41 11.95 -0.28 0.35
C THR A 41 11.74 -1.79 0.30
N GLU A 42 11.44 -2.35 -0.87
CA GLU A 42 11.30 -3.79 -1.06
C GLU A 42 12.54 -4.56 -0.61
N GLN A 43 13.72 -4.12 -1.01
CA GLN A 43 14.98 -4.75 -0.57
C GLN A 43 15.08 -4.80 0.96
N LEU A 44 14.75 -3.72 1.65
CA LEU A 44 14.80 -3.65 3.12
C LEU A 44 13.78 -4.59 3.77
N GLU A 45 12.58 -4.71 3.23
CA GLU A 45 11.56 -5.64 3.71
C GLU A 45 12.02 -7.10 3.54
N LEU A 46 12.60 -7.45 2.40
CA LEU A 46 13.14 -8.78 2.16
C LEU A 46 14.35 -9.09 3.07
N GLU A 47 15.24 -8.11 3.30
CA GLU A 47 16.33 -8.22 4.27
C GLU A 47 15.77 -8.47 5.68
N ALA A 48 14.71 -7.78 6.07
CA ALA A 48 14.07 -7.95 7.38
C ALA A 48 13.45 -9.34 7.54
N TYR A 49 12.76 -9.86 6.53
CA TYR A 49 12.20 -11.22 6.56
C TYR A 49 13.27 -12.29 6.65
N ALA A 50 14.44 -12.07 6.01
CA ALA A 50 15.58 -12.99 6.11
C ALA A 50 16.19 -13.06 7.52
N GLN A 51 15.92 -12.09 8.40
CA GLN A 51 16.38 -12.11 9.80
C GLN A 51 15.38 -12.78 10.75
N VAL A 52 14.20 -13.16 10.29
CA VAL A 52 13.16 -13.75 11.14
C VAL A 52 13.58 -15.17 11.57
N VAL A 53 13.64 -15.36 12.88
CA VAL A 53 13.83 -16.67 13.52
C VAL A 53 12.51 -17.02 14.22
N PRO A 54 11.69 -17.95 13.66
CA PRO A 54 10.40 -18.31 14.24
C PRO A 54 10.53 -18.79 15.69
N GLY A 55 9.61 -18.38 16.55
CA GLY A 55 9.66 -18.66 17.98
C GLY A 55 10.58 -17.75 18.80
N LYS A 56 11.29 -16.82 18.16
CA LYS A 56 12.19 -15.85 18.85
C LYS A 56 11.96 -14.41 18.41
N THR A 57 12.01 -14.15 17.08
CA THR A 57 11.85 -12.80 16.53
C THR A 57 10.41 -12.33 16.74
N THR A 58 10.25 -11.08 17.18
CA THR A 58 8.93 -10.43 17.30
C THR A 58 8.63 -9.53 16.08
N ASP A 59 7.36 -9.18 15.87
CA ASP A 59 6.97 -8.20 14.87
C ASP A 59 7.65 -6.83 15.12
N ALA A 60 7.86 -6.45 16.37
CA ALA A 60 8.60 -5.25 16.72
C ALA A 60 10.12 -5.36 16.46
N ASP A 61 10.72 -6.56 16.49
CA ASP A 61 12.11 -6.75 16.07
C ASP A 61 12.30 -6.46 14.58
N VAL A 62 11.35 -6.91 13.74
CA VAL A 62 11.31 -6.61 12.31
C VAL A 62 11.24 -5.10 12.08
N ALA A 63 10.34 -4.40 12.78
CA ALA A 63 10.22 -2.95 12.69
C ALA A 63 11.51 -2.24 13.13
N ARG A 64 12.15 -2.68 14.22
CA ARG A 64 13.43 -2.13 14.68
C ARG A 64 14.57 -2.35 13.68
N PHE A 65 14.61 -3.52 13.03
CA PHE A 65 15.58 -3.80 11.98
C PHE A 65 15.44 -2.80 10.82
N LEU A 66 14.22 -2.58 10.31
CA LEU A 66 13.95 -1.62 9.24
C LEU A 66 14.39 -0.21 9.62
N LYS A 67 14.08 0.25 10.83
CA LYS A 67 14.54 1.56 11.34
C LYS A 67 16.06 1.68 11.40
N ALA A 68 16.75 0.63 11.85
CA ALA A 68 18.21 0.62 11.87
C ALA A 68 18.80 0.72 10.47
N ARG A 69 18.24 -0.02 9.50
CA ARG A 69 18.69 0.02 8.11
C ARG A 69 18.43 1.39 7.46
N MET A 70 17.28 2.02 7.74
CA MET A 70 17.01 3.39 7.29
C MET A 70 18.08 4.37 7.79
N ALA A 71 18.43 4.29 9.08
CA ALA A 71 19.44 5.15 9.67
C ALA A 71 20.83 4.95 9.03
N GLU A 72 21.23 3.70 8.75
CA GLU A 72 22.49 3.38 8.08
C GLU A 72 22.56 3.93 6.66
N LEU A 73 21.43 3.94 5.95
CA LEU A 73 21.33 4.42 4.57
C LEU A 73 21.07 5.93 4.47
N GLY A 74 20.78 6.59 5.59
CA GLY A 74 20.50 8.03 5.62
C GLY A 74 19.20 8.41 4.92
N VAL A 75 18.22 7.48 4.87
CA VAL A 75 16.87 7.75 4.38
C VAL A 75 15.93 8.09 5.54
N VAL A 76 14.84 8.80 5.25
CA VAL A 76 13.87 9.22 6.27
C VAL A 76 12.59 8.37 6.17
N ASP A 77 11.72 8.50 7.17
CA ASP A 77 10.42 7.86 7.16
C ASP A 77 9.53 8.38 6.03
N GLY A 78 8.77 7.48 5.40
CA GLY A 78 7.80 7.82 4.36
C GLY A 78 6.61 8.61 4.89
N TRP A 79 6.26 8.39 6.17
CA TRP A 79 5.23 9.12 6.91
C TRP A 79 5.64 9.32 8.37
N ALA A 80 4.68 9.50 9.28
CA ALA A 80 4.95 9.75 10.70
C ALA A 80 5.85 8.66 11.30
N PRO A 81 6.99 9.01 11.93
CA PRO A 81 8.00 8.04 12.38
C PRO A 81 7.53 7.03 13.43
N ASP A 82 6.45 7.33 14.15
CA ASP A 82 5.79 6.45 15.12
C ASP A 82 4.75 5.51 14.44
N GLN A 83 4.47 5.73 13.17
CA GLN A 83 3.54 4.96 12.35
C GLN A 83 4.25 4.13 11.26
N ASN A 84 5.51 4.41 10.96
CA ASN A 84 6.33 3.75 9.93
C ASN A 84 7.53 3.04 10.57
N PRO A 85 7.79 1.74 10.31
CA PRO A 85 6.92 0.81 9.57
C PRO A 85 5.77 0.27 10.42
N ASN A 86 4.66 -0.10 9.77
CA ASN A 86 3.69 -0.99 10.35
C ASN A 86 4.10 -2.44 10.08
N VAL A 87 4.35 -3.20 11.14
CA VAL A 87 4.65 -4.64 11.04
C VAL A 87 3.73 -5.40 11.96
N ASN A 88 3.07 -6.41 11.43
CA ASN A 88 2.28 -7.31 12.24
C ASN A 88 2.46 -8.77 11.80
N SER A 89 2.20 -9.70 12.71
CA SER A 89 2.25 -11.13 12.42
C SER A 89 1.08 -11.86 13.06
N GLY A 90 0.71 -12.98 12.50
CA GLY A 90 -0.31 -13.87 13.04
C GLY A 90 -1.41 -14.21 12.05
N PRO A 91 -2.26 -15.19 12.41
CA PRO A 91 -3.36 -15.64 11.58
C PRO A 91 -4.58 -14.70 11.64
N ASP A 92 -4.62 -13.78 12.61
CA ASP A 92 -5.78 -13.04 13.08
C ASP A 92 -5.62 -11.51 13.00
N ARG A 93 -4.47 -11.02 12.54
CA ARG A 93 -4.17 -9.58 12.49
C ARG A 93 -4.04 -9.10 11.06
N GLY A 94 -4.78 -8.06 10.72
CA GLY A 94 -4.61 -7.29 9.51
C GLY A 94 -3.77 -6.03 9.77
N HIS A 95 -3.82 -5.08 8.89
CA HIS A 95 -3.13 -3.79 8.94
C HIS A 95 -3.12 -3.16 10.35
N SER A 96 -2.03 -3.33 11.08
CA SER A 96 -1.90 -2.90 12.48
C SER A 96 -0.44 -2.79 12.90
N HIS A 97 -0.19 -1.99 13.94
CA HIS A 97 1.14 -1.80 14.51
C HIS A 97 1.70 -3.05 15.17
N SER A 98 3.03 -3.08 15.31
CA SER A 98 3.75 -4.10 16.10
C SER A 98 3.32 -4.10 17.55
N THR A 99 3.27 -5.28 18.15
CA THR A 99 2.85 -5.49 19.56
C THR A 99 3.80 -6.37 20.36
N ASP A 100 5.05 -6.53 19.93
CA ASP A 100 6.02 -7.49 20.47
C ASP A 100 5.53 -8.96 20.39
N LYS A 101 4.63 -9.26 19.44
CA LYS A 101 4.18 -10.60 19.21
C LYS A 101 5.30 -11.45 18.61
N VAL A 102 5.60 -12.58 19.23
CA VAL A 102 6.54 -13.56 18.69
C VAL A 102 5.98 -14.18 17.43
N ILE A 103 6.75 -14.13 16.36
CA ILE A 103 6.41 -14.72 15.06
C ILE A 103 6.55 -16.23 15.16
N MET A 104 5.51 -16.97 14.81
CA MET A 104 5.42 -18.43 14.96
C MET A 104 5.29 -19.12 13.59
N PRO A 105 5.69 -20.40 13.47
CA PRO A 105 5.35 -21.20 12.29
C PRO A 105 3.86 -21.19 11.96
N GLY A 106 3.50 -20.88 10.73
CA GLY A 106 2.12 -20.72 10.26
C GLY A 106 1.61 -19.28 10.30
N ASP A 107 2.37 -18.34 10.84
CA ASP A 107 2.00 -16.93 10.82
C ASP A 107 2.17 -16.32 9.41
N VAL A 108 1.33 -15.32 9.14
CA VAL A 108 1.51 -14.38 8.03
C VAL A 108 2.11 -13.10 8.61
N ILE A 109 3.26 -12.70 8.09
CA ILE A 109 3.88 -11.40 8.41
C ILE A 109 3.44 -10.41 7.34
N GLN A 110 2.98 -9.27 7.77
CA GLN A 110 2.73 -8.09 6.94
C GLN A 110 3.68 -6.98 7.34
N THR A 111 4.34 -6.38 6.37
CA THR A 111 5.10 -5.15 6.52
C THR A 111 4.51 -4.10 5.61
N ASP A 112 4.16 -2.96 6.18
CA ASP A 112 3.70 -1.77 5.49
C ASP A 112 4.75 -0.69 5.76
N PHE A 113 5.50 -0.34 4.73
CA PHE A 113 6.74 0.40 4.88
C PHE A 113 7.00 1.35 3.72
N GLY A 114 7.46 2.54 4.08
CA GLY A 114 7.87 3.56 3.13
C GLY A 114 9.09 4.34 3.59
N ILE A 115 9.89 4.77 2.63
CA ILE A 115 11.04 5.64 2.87
C ILE A 115 10.94 6.92 2.04
N GLY A 116 11.44 8.01 2.60
CA GLY A 116 11.66 9.26 1.87
C GLY A 116 13.11 9.38 1.44
N VAL A 117 13.34 9.53 0.13
CA VAL A 117 14.67 9.78 -0.43
C VAL A 117 14.83 11.27 -0.75
N HIS A 118 16.03 11.80 -0.53
CA HIS A 118 16.31 13.24 -0.62
C HIS A 118 15.35 14.12 0.21
N GLY A 119 14.70 13.53 1.22
CA GLY A 119 13.78 14.21 2.12
C GLY A 119 12.45 14.66 1.48
N VAL A 120 12.12 14.18 0.28
CA VAL A 120 10.97 14.64 -0.48
C VAL A 120 10.18 13.48 -1.11
N TRP A 121 10.81 12.65 -1.94
CA TRP A 121 10.09 11.61 -2.69
C TRP A 121 9.92 10.36 -1.87
N VAL A 122 8.67 9.93 -1.72
CA VAL A 122 8.27 8.84 -0.82
C VAL A 122 7.91 7.59 -1.61
N SER A 123 8.28 6.44 -1.08
CA SER A 123 7.72 5.14 -1.43
C SER A 123 6.70 4.70 -0.38
N ASP A 124 5.80 3.80 -0.79
CA ASP A 124 4.78 3.21 0.05
C ASP A 124 4.39 1.86 -0.54
N ILE A 125 4.82 0.77 0.10
CA ILE A 125 4.53 -0.59 -0.34
C ILE A 125 4.31 -1.52 0.83
N GLN A 126 3.55 -2.58 0.60
CA GLN A 126 3.41 -3.65 1.57
C GLN A 126 3.94 -4.96 0.98
N ARG A 127 4.69 -5.69 1.80
CA ARG A 127 5.15 -7.04 1.49
C ARG A 127 4.63 -8.02 2.52
N PHE A 128 4.46 -9.27 2.07
CA PHE A 128 3.93 -10.34 2.88
C PHE A 128 4.84 -11.54 2.88
N ALA A 129 5.01 -12.16 4.05
CA ALA A 129 5.72 -13.41 4.20
C ALA A 129 4.85 -14.45 4.91
N TYR A 130 4.99 -15.71 4.53
CA TYR A 130 4.43 -16.84 5.24
C TYR A 130 5.53 -17.61 5.95
N VAL A 131 5.34 -17.89 7.23
CA VAL A 131 6.28 -18.65 8.06
C VAL A 131 5.93 -20.14 7.95
N LEU A 132 6.80 -20.89 7.30
CA LEU A 132 6.59 -22.33 7.08
C LEU A 132 6.48 -23.09 8.41
N ARG A 133 5.54 -24.03 8.48
CA ARG A 133 5.50 -25.00 9.56
C ARG A 133 6.54 -26.10 9.32
N PRO A 134 6.97 -26.84 10.36
CA PRO A 134 7.86 -27.98 10.18
C PRO A 134 7.33 -28.96 9.11
N GLY A 135 8.16 -29.22 8.10
CA GLY A 135 7.83 -30.09 6.97
C GLY A 135 7.06 -29.46 5.82
N GLU A 136 6.70 -28.18 5.90
CA GLU A 136 6.15 -27.41 4.76
C GLU A 136 7.28 -26.91 3.86
N SER A 137 7.06 -26.94 2.55
CA SER A 137 7.92 -26.31 1.53
C SER A 137 7.25 -25.12 0.85
N GLU A 138 5.96 -24.92 1.10
CA GLU A 138 5.13 -23.85 0.54
C GLU A 138 3.99 -23.50 1.52
N ALA A 139 3.34 -22.36 1.31
CA ALA A 139 2.16 -22.02 2.08
C ALA A 139 0.99 -23.00 1.77
N PRO A 140 0.12 -23.33 2.73
CA PRO A 140 -1.01 -24.22 2.50
C PRO A 140 -1.90 -23.75 1.34
N SER A 141 -2.52 -24.71 0.63
CA SER A 141 -3.34 -24.41 -0.56
C SER A 141 -4.42 -23.35 -0.32
N GLU A 142 -5.06 -23.38 0.85
CA GLU A 142 -6.05 -22.36 1.24
C GLU A 142 -5.42 -20.96 1.33
N MET A 143 -4.19 -20.85 1.84
CA MET A 143 -3.48 -19.59 1.93
C MET A 143 -2.99 -19.11 0.54
N GLN A 144 -2.58 -20.05 -0.33
CA GLN A 144 -2.25 -19.74 -1.71
C GLN A 144 -3.48 -19.20 -2.48
N GLU A 145 -4.64 -19.81 -2.28
CA GLU A 145 -5.88 -19.36 -2.91
C GLU A 145 -6.27 -17.95 -2.45
N ARG A 146 -6.19 -17.67 -1.16
CA ARG A 146 -6.46 -16.33 -0.60
C ARG A 146 -5.47 -15.28 -1.12
N TRP A 147 -4.21 -15.66 -1.26
CA TRP A 147 -3.19 -14.82 -1.88
C TRP A 147 -3.54 -14.49 -3.33
N GLU A 148 -3.90 -15.49 -4.11
CA GLU A 148 -4.28 -15.27 -5.51
C GLU A 148 -5.52 -14.37 -5.65
N PHE A 149 -6.50 -14.48 -4.76
CA PHE A 149 -7.64 -13.56 -4.74
C PHE A 149 -7.21 -12.10 -4.50
N ALA A 150 -6.28 -11.87 -3.58
CA ALA A 150 -5.71 -10.54 -3.35
C ALA A 150 -4.94 -10.04 -4.58
N ARG A 151 -4.16 -10.92 -5.24
CA ARG A 151 -3.43 -10.58 -6.47
C ARG A 151 -4.38 -10.31 -7.65
N GLU A 152 -5.46 -11.07 -7.80
CA GLU A 152 -6.51 -10.80 -8.79
C GLU A 152 -7.15 -9.43 -8.54
N ALA A 153 -7.42 -9.09 -7.29
CA ALA A 153 -7.97 -7.79 -6.89
C ALA A 153 -7.02 -6.63 -7.26
N SER A 154 -5.72 -6.78 -6.96
CA SER A 154 -4.68 -5.82 -7.36
C SER A 154 -4.60 -5.65 -8.88
N ARG A 155 -4.56 -6.76 -9.63
CA ARG A 155 -4.53 -6.73 -11.11
C ARG A 155 -5.78 -6.06 -11.70
N ALA A 156 -6.96 -6.29 -11.11
CA ALA A 156 -8.21 -5.65 -11.54
C ALA A 156 -8.18 -4.13 -11.29
N ALA A 157 -7.68 -3.69 -10.13
CA ALA A 157 -7.49 -2.28 -9.84
C ALA A 157 -6.54 -1.64 -10.85
N LYS A 158 -5.35 -2.22 -11.05
CA LYS A 158 -4.37 -1.71 -12.02
C LYS A 158 -4.94 -1.62 -13.44
N ALA A 159 -5.68 -2.64 -13.89
CA ALA A 159 -6.29 -2.66 -15.23
C ALA A 159 -7.34 -1.53 -15.42
N ALA A 160 -7.97 -1.06 -14.33
CA ALA A 160 -8.87 0.08 -14.36
C ALA A 160 -8.14 1.44 -14.36
N MET A 161 -6.86 1.48 -13.98
CA MET A 161 -6.05 2.69 -13.94
C MET A 161 -5.62 3.11 -15.35
N ARG A 162 -6.29 4.12 -15.90
CA ARG A 162 -5.97 4.69 -17.22
C ARG A 162 -6.35 6.17 -17.23
N PRO A 163 -5.79 6.96 -18.14
CA PRO A 163 -6.17 8.36 -18.29
C PRO A 163 -7.70 8.52 -18.46
N GLY A 164 -8.29 9.45 -17.72
CA GLY A 164 -9.71 9.73 -17.72
C GLY A 164 -10.59 8.79 -16.88
N ALA A 165 -10.05 7.69 -16.34
CA ALA A 165 -10.77 6.89 -15.35
C ALA A 165 -10.87 7.65 -14.03
N LEU A 166 -11.96 7.45 -13.30
CA LEU A 166 -12.12 8.03 -11.96
C LEU A 166 -11.49 7.13 -10.90
N GLY A 167 -10.98 7.71 -9.82
CA GLY A 167 -10.50 6.92 -8.69
C GLY A 167 -11.56 5.94 -8.14
N TRP A 168 -12.83 6.33 -8.21
CA TRP A 168 -13.97 5.48 -7.89
C TRP A 168 -14.10 4.24 -8.78
N ASP A 169 -13.78 4.35 -10.08
CA ASP A 169 -13.84 3.21 -11.01
C ASP A 169 -12.78 2.16 -10.67
N VAL A 170 -11.61 2.59 -10.23
CA VAL A 170 -10.53 1.71 -9.78
C VAL A 170 -10.95 0.93 -8.52
N ASP A 171 -11.48 1.63 -7.52
CA ASP A 171 -11.99 0.99 -6.29
C ASP A 171 -13.13 0.01 -6.62
N ARG A 172 -14.06 0.39 -7.49
CA ARG A 172 -15.16 -0.47 -7.92
C ARG A 172 -14.67 -1.75 -8.60
N ALA A 173 -13.66 -1.66 -9.46
CA ALA A 173 -13.11 -2.82 -10.15
C ALA A 173 -12.52 -3.84 -9.17
N GLN A 174 -11.80 -3.37 -8.15
CA GLN A 174 -11.29 -4.24 -7.09
C GLN A 174 -12.42 -4.85 -6.26
N ARG A 175 -13.40 -4.02 -5.80
CA ARG A 175 -14.53 -4.49 -4.97
C ARG A 175 -15.35 -5.59 -5.65
N GLU A 176 -15.45 -5.57 -6.98
CA GLU A 176 -16.12 -6.62 -7.75
C GLU A 176 -15.39 -7.96 -7.60
N VAL A 177 -14.05 -7.97 -7.59
CA VAL A 177 -13.24 -9.18 -7.36
C VAL A 177 -13.47 -9.69 -5.92
N LEU A 178 -13.36 -8.80 -4.91
CA LEU A 178 -13.58 -9.15 -3.52
C LEU A 178 -14.96 -9.81 -3.31
N ARG A 179 -16.00 -9.22 -3.88
CA ARG A 179 -17.37 -9.75 -3.80
C ARG A 179 -17.50 -11.11 -4.48
N ARG A 180 -16.85 -11.32 -5.62
CA ARG A 180 -16.87 -12.58 -6.38
C ARG A 180 -16.26 -13.74 -5.59
N HIS A 181 -15.17 -13.46 -4.86
CA HIS A 181 -14.47 -14.46 -4.05
C HIS A 181 -14.93 -14.53 -2.59
N GLY A 182 -15.98 -13.80 -2.22
CA GLY A 182 -16.56 -13.88 -0.87
C GLY A 182 -15.68 -13.26 0.22
N SER A 183 -14.87 -12.26 -0.11
CA SER A 183 -14.12 -11.49 0.89
C SER A 183 -15.06 -10.86 1.91
N ILE A 184 -14.65 -10.81 3.18
CA ILE A 184 -15.31 -9.95 4.16
C ILE A 184 -15.25 -8.48 3.69
N PRO A 185 -16.16 -7.61 4.15
CA PRO A 185 -16.13 -6.20 3.81
C PRO A 185 -14.81 -5.54 4.21
N ILE A 186 -14.15 -4.89 3.26
CA ILE A 186 -12.96 -4.07 3.47
C ILE A 186 -13.38 -2.60 3.44
N ILE A 187 -13.10 -1.87 4.52
CA ILE A 187 -13.53 -0.48 4.68
C ILE A 187 -12.52 0.54 4.14
N TRP A 188 -11.28 0.15 3.95
CA TRP A 188 -10.23 1.04 3.41
C TRP A 188 -10.43 1.32 1.93
N SER A 189 -9.94 2.46 1.47
CA SER A 189 -9.82 2.75 0.04
C SER A 189 -8.87 1.76 -0.63
N THR A 190 -9.05 1.53 -1.92
CA THR A 190 -8.13 0.70 -2.72
C THR A 190 -6.73 1.30 -2.78
N GLY A 191 -6.61 2.64 -2.70
CA GLY A 191 -5.32 3.30 -2.69
C GLY A 191 -5.43 4.82 -2.70
N HIS A 192 -4.28 5.46 -2.80
CA HIS A 192 -4.13 6.91 -2.72
C HIS A 192 -2.97 7.41 -3.59
N PRO A 193 -2.91 8.70 -3.93
CA PRO A 193 -1.74 9.30 -4.52
C PRO A 193 -0.54 9.19 -3.57
N VAL A 194 0.64 8.98 -4.13
CA VAL A 194 1.92 8.96 -3.42
C VAL A 194 2.93 9.78 -4.19
N GLY A 195 3.80 10.50 -3.50
CA GLY A 195 4.82 11.31 -4.17
C GLY A 195 5.67 12.09 -3.19
N TYR A 196 5.28 13.32 -2.88
CA TYR A 196 5.95 14.14 -1.86
C TYR A 196 5.57 13.71 -0.44
N TRP A 197 4.46 13.01 -0.30
CA TRP A 197 3.95 12.39 0.92
C TRP A 197 3.39 11.00 0.60
N ALA A 198 3.30 10.12 1.59
CA ALA A 198 2.64 8.82 1.44
C ALA A 198 1.16 8.99 1.04
N HIS A 199 0.44 9.90 1.68
CA HIS A 199 -0.90 10.32 1.26
C HIS A 199 -0.81 11.71 0.60
N ASP A 200 -0.50 11.73 -0.68
CA ASP A 200 -0.32 12.96 -1.46
C ASP A 200 -1.66 13.49 -2.03
N VAL A 201 -1.62 14.62 -2.70
CA VAL A 201 -2.78 15.24 -3.33
C VAL A 201 -3.11 14.60 -4.67
N GLY A 202 -4.40 14.51 -5.02
CA GLY A 202 -4.86 13.97 -6.29
C GLY A 202 -6.09 13.07 -6.15
N PRO A 203 -6.39 12.27 -7.19
CA PRO A 203 -7.51 11.33 -7.17
C PRO A 203 -7.32 10.25 -6.12
N ARG A 204 -8.28 10.07 -5.20
CA ARG A 204 -8.28 8.93 -4.28
C ARG A 204 -8.90 7.70 -4.95
N LEU A 205 -8.23 6.56 -4.87
CA LEU A 205 -8.75 5.28 -5.39
C LEU A 205 -9.69 4.65 -4.36
N GLY A 206 -10.94 5.18 -4.25
CA GLY A 206 -11.82 4.78 -3.17
C GLY A 206 -13.27 5.21 -3.39
N GLY A 207 -14.09 4.97 -2.36
CA GLY A 207 -15.45 5.45 -2.27
C GLY A 207 -16.55 4.51 -2.77
N ALA A 208 -16.23 3.47 -3.54
CA ALA A 208 -17.22 2.52 -4.06
C ALA A 208 -17.88 1.65 -2.96
N THR A 209 -17.23 1.53 -1.80
CA THR A 209 -17.80 0.86 -0.62
C THR A 209 -18.97 1.66 -0.01
N PHE A 210 -18.92 3.00 -0.10
CA PHE A 210 -19.81 3.89 0.64
C PHE A 210 -20.88 4.56 -0.22
N GLY A 211 -20.85 4.37 -1.55
CA GLY A 211 -21.80 5.04 -2.44
C GLY A 211 -21.90 4.39 -3.81
N SER A 212 -23.02 4.67 -4.47
CA SER A 212 -23.29 4.20 -5.84
C SER A 212 -22.78 5.15 -6.93
N SER A 213 -22.19 6.28 -6.54
CA SER A 213 -21.65 7.30 -7.45
C SER A 213 -20.38 7.92 -6.90
N PRO A 214 -19.47 8.40 -7.78
CA PRO A 214 -18.26 9.08 -7.39
C PRO A 214 -18.51 10.34 -6.58
N PHE A 215 -17.67 10.62 -5.58
CA PHE A 215 -17.71 11.84 -4.77
C PHE A 215 -16.33 12.27 -4.29
N GLY A 216 -16.17 13.57 -3.99
CA GLY A 216 -14.88 14.13 -3.50
C GLY A 216 -13.74 13.81 -4.45
N ASP A 217 -12.55 13.53 -3.90
CA ASP A 217 -11.35 13.23 -4.69
C ASP A 217 -11.44 11.90 -5.47
N ALA A 218 -12.35 10.99 -5.10
CA ALA A 218 -12.60 9.79 -5.89
C ALA A 218 -13.35 10.06 -7.21
N ALA A 219 -13.93 11.25 -7.37
CA ALA A 219 -14.54 11.71 -8.62
C ALA A 219 -13.56 12.42 -9.57
N ARG A 220 -12.27 12.55 -9.18
CA ARG A 220 -11.22 13.11 -10.03
C ARG A 220 -10.74 12.09 -11.04
N GLU A 221 -10.42 12.58 -12.25
CA GLU A 221 -9.84 11.76 -13.30
C GLU A 221 -8.36 11.48 -13.06
N LEU A 222 -7.95 10.26 -13.37
CA LEU A 222 -6.53 9.88 -13.41
C LEU A 222 -5.87 10.47 -14.66
N ARG A 223 -4.61 10.94 -14.50
CA ARG A 223 -3.84 11.58 -15.57
C ARG A 223 -2.43 11.01 -15.68
N PRO A 224 -1.83 11.03 -16.88
CA PRO A 224 -0.44 10.63 -17.06
C PRO A 224 0.51 11.39 -16.12
N GLY A 225 1.48 10.69 -15.54
CA GLY A 225 2.44 11.22 -14.57
C GLY A 225 1.98 11.21 -13.12
N GLN A 226 0.73 10.89 -12.84
CA GLN A 226 0.28 10.66 -11.47
C GLN A 226 0.78 9.30 -10.95
N THR A 227 1.18 9.26 -9.69
CA THR A 227 1.70 8.08 -9.01
C THR A 227 0.80 7.68 -7.86
N PHE A 228 0.61 6.38 -7.68
CA PHE A 228 -0.29 5.82 -6.67
C PHE A 228 0.38 4.67 -5.94
N ALA A 229 0.07 4.56 -4.63
CA ALA A 229 0.16 3.34 -3.87
C ALA A 229 -1.24 2.73 -3.78
N PHE A 230 -1.37 1.41 -3.95
CA PHE A 230 -2.67 0.76 -3.90
C PHE A 230 -2.56 -0.71 -3.52
N ASP A 231 -3.54 -1.15 -2.75
CA ASP A 231 -3.61 -2.49 -2.20
C ASP A 231 -4.34 -3.48 -3.11
N GLY A 232 -3.91 -4.73 -3.05
CA GLY A 232 -4.71 -5.87 -3.48
C GLY A 232 -5.32 -6.54 -2.24
N PHE A 233 -6.59 -6.30 -1.98
CA PHE A 233 -7.25 -6.81 -0.78
C PHE A 233 -7.84 -8.20 -0.95
N PHE A 234 -7.79 -8.99 0.12
CA PHE A 234 -8.68 -10.11 0.40
C PHE A 234 -8.77 -10.35 1.90
N GLY A 235 -9.97 -10.51 2.43
CA GLY A 235 -10.18 -10.74 3.86
C GLY A 235 -11.11 -11.92 4.14
N TRP A 236 -10.87 -12.61 5.25
CA TRP A 236 -11.67 -13.73 5.70
C TRP A 236 -11.85 -13.72 7.21
N SER A 237 -12.84 -14.48 7.69
CA SER A 237 -13.03 -14.78 9.10
C SER A 237 -12.60 -16.22 9.39
N SER A 238 -11.92 -16.41 10.50
CA SER A 238 -11.57 -17.73 11.03
C SER A 238 -12.73 -18.33 11.83
N GLU A 239 -12.66 -19.63 12.17
CA GLU A 239 -13.71 -20.33 12.93
C GLU A 239 -13.93 -19.73 14.33
N ASP A 240 -12.91 -19.16 14.95
CA ASP A 240 -12.98 -18.46 16.24
C ASP A 240 -13.56 -17.05 16.17
N GLY A 241 -13.94 -16.59 14.96
CA GLY A 241 -14.50 -15.27 14.72
C GLY A 241 -13.44 -14.18 14.52
N SER A 242 -12.16 -14.50 14.62
CA SER A 242 -11.09 -13.56 14.26
C SER A 242 -11.07 -13.29 12.74
N THR A 243 -10.48 -12.17 12.34
CA THR A 243 -10.40 -11.79 10.93
C THR A 243 -8.96 -11.55 10.51
N LYS A 244 -8.63 -11.93 9.28
CA LYS A 244 -7.36 -11.64 8.64
C LYS A 244 -7.61 -10.96 7.30
N THR A 245 -6.72 -10.04 6.94
CA THR A 245 -6.73 -9.38 5.64
C THR A 245 -5.34 -9.48 5.02
N ILE A 246 -5.29 -9.84 3.76
CA ILE A 246 -4.16 -9.57 2.88
C ILE A 246 -4.45 -8.21 2.24
N SER A 247 -3.43 -7.36 2.18
CA SER A 247 -3.50 -6.02 1.58
C SER A 247 -2.15 -5.71 0.93
N VAL A 248 -1.72 -6.58 0.00
CA VAL A 248 -0.43 -6.38 -0.67
C VAL A 248 -0.46 -5.08 -1.46
N GLU A 249 0.44 -4.16 -1.15
CA GLU A 249 0.45 -2.81 -1.71
C GLU A 249 1.59 -2.60 -2.68
N GLU A 250 1.25 -1.98 -3.78
CA GLU A 250 2.15 -1.75 -4.89
C GLU A 250 2.10 -0.28 -5.35
N MET A 251 3.18 0.17 -5.98
CA MET A 251 3.23 1.50 -6.58
C MET A 251 3.15 1.44 -8.10
N VAL A 252 2.39 2.37 -8.67
CA VAL A 252 2.26 2.57 -10.12
C VAL A 252 2.41 4.03 -10.52
N VAL A 253 2.71 4.25 -11.80
CA VAL A 253 2.54 5.53 -12.48
C VAL A 253 1.53 5.39 -13.61
N ILE A 254 0.65 6.38 -13.76
CA ILE A 254 -0.24 6.46 -14.92
C ILE A 254 0.55 6.90 -16.13
N THR A 255 0.43 6.15 -17.22
CA THR A 255 1.00 6.44 -18.54
C THR A 255 -0.08 6.88 -19.51
N ASP A 256 0.29 7.22 -20.75
CA ASP A 256 -0.69 7.57 -21.79
C ASP A 256 -1.64 6.42 -22.14
N ASP A 257 -1.20 5.17 -21.95
CA ASP A 257 -1.94 3.97 -22.34
C ASP A 257 -2.55 3.18 -21.16
N GLY A 258 -2.24 3.56 -19.90
CA GLY A 258 -2.73 2.84 -18.73
C GLY A 258 -1.91 3.12 -17.48
N ALA A 259 -1.47 2.07 -16.77
CA ALA A 259 -0.60 2.19 -15.61
C ALA A 259 0.59 1.22 -15.68
N GLU A 260 1.76 1.68 -15.28
CA GLU A 260 2.98 0.88 -15.17
C GLU A 260 3.38 0.72 -13.70
N TRP A 261 3.87 -0.47 -13.35
CA TRP A 261 4.47 -0.71 -12.05
C TRP A 261 5.75 0.12 -11.86
N LEU A 262 5.95 0.71 -10.70
CA LEU A 262 7.22 1.34 -10.36
C LEU A 262 8.30 0.29 -10.06
N ILE A 263 7.92 -0.83 -9.47
CA ILE A 263 8.74 -2.03 -9.28
C ILE A 263 7.89 -3.26 -9.62
N GLU A 264 8.53 -4.40 -9.83
CA GLU A 264 7.79 -5.65 -10.03
C GLU A 264 6.91 -5.95 -8.80
N PRO A 265 5.63 -6.29 -9.02
CA PRO A 265 4.72 -6.59 -7.91
C PRO A 265 5.09 -7.91 -7.23
N GLN A 266 4.75 -8.02 -5.96
CA GLN A 266 4.89 -9.29 -5.25
C GLN A 266 3.86 -10.31 -5.76
N GLU A 267 4.28 -11.26 -6.59
CA GLU A 267 3.40 -12.30 -7.14
C GLU A 267 3.30 -13.54 -6.25
N GLU A 268 4.32 -13.82 -5.43
CA GLU A 268 4.40 -15.00 -4.57
C GLU A 268 4.68 -14.62 -3.11
N TRP A 269 4.33 -15.51 -2.20
CA TRP A 269 4.72 -15.37 -0.80
C TRP A 269 6.23 -15.36 -0.63
N VAL A 270 6.74 -14.46 0.19
CA VAL A 270 8.07 -14.65 0.78
C VAL A 270 7.98 -15.78 1.80
N LEU A 271 8.76 -16.83 1.64
CA LEU A 271 8.74 -17.97 2.56
C LEU A 271 9.83 -17.83 3.62
N VAL A 272 9.44 -17.85 4.89
CA VAL A 272 10.36 -17.86 6.04
C VAL A 272 10.47 -19.29 6.55
N SER A 273 11.70 -19.84 6.56
CA SER A 273 11.96 -21.20 7.03
C SER A 273 11.73 -21.34 8.54
N SER A 274 11.10 -22.43 8.96
CA SER A 274 10.99 -22.78 10.38
C SER A 274 12.29 -23.36 11.00
N GLU A 275 13.31 -23.65 10.18
CA GLU A 275 14.55 -24.31 10.57
C GLU A 275 15.75 -23.33 10.72
N ASN A 276 15.51 -22.03 10.79
CA ASN A 276 16.56 -21.01 10.96
C ASN A 276 16.98 -20.82 12.42
#